data_454a9eb4281a2e27172fbb5affa86548
#
_entry.id   454a9eb4281a2e27172fbb5affa86548
#
_cell.length_a   1.000
_cell.length_b   1.000
_cell.length_c   1.000
_cell.angle_alpha   90.00
_cell.angle_beta   90.00
_cell.angle_gamma   90.00
#
_symmetry.space_group_name_H-M   'P 1'
#
loop_
_entity.id
_entity.type
_entity.pdbx_description
1 polymer ?
#
loop_
_entity_poly.entity_id
_entity_poly.type
_entity_poly.pdbx_seq_one_letter_code
_entity_poly.pdbx_strand_id
1 'polypeptide(L)'
;HVLEVGVFFGSSLRMWQDFFPHAQIVGLDSFKGVQGYMCRPEDKWCNHGRTPGQRLTFDNPESFLQEWRSGHDASSALSRIQLVVGNQSDSADMERVVSELLPFSPFDIIIEDGSHLNGDQQRNLAQLLPILSPGGTYVIEDVHSSLELGYDDPPGSADTTLRVVEHFNQTGVLHSRHLSRAESHSLQRSMRSVECVVLGLDRPMYKQSGACFVTKKREKGGGGAAF
;
A
#
# COMPACT_ATOMS: atom_id res chain seq x y z
N HIS A 1 -3.78 -14.53 -0.26
CA HIS A 1 -2.72 -13.78 0.42
C HIS A 1 -3.00 -12.29 0.26
N VAL A 2 -2.80 -11.51 1.33
CA VAL A 2 -2.98 -10.06 1.34
C VAL A 2 -1.67 -9.41 1.75
N LEU A 3 -1.25 -8.38 1.03
CA LEU A 3 -0.12 -7.51 1.38
C LEU A 3 -0.65 -6.11 1.65
N GLU A 4 -0.20 -5.51 2.74
CA GLU A 4 -0.40 -4.09 3.03
C GLU A 4 0.94 -3.39 3.16
N VAL A 5 1.12 -2.31 2.42
CA VAL A 5 2.25 -1.37 2.49
C VAL A 5 1.81 -0.17 3.31
N GLY A 6 2.50 0.10 4.41
CA GLY A 6 2.07 1.07 5.41
C GLY A 6 1.28 0.38 6.54
N VAL A 7 1.98 -0.08 7.56
CA VAL A 7 1.37 -0.83 8.69
C VAL A 7 0.90 0.12 9.78
N PHE A 8 1.60 1.23 9.95
CA PHE A 8 1.35 2.19 11.02
C PHE A 8 1.29 1.51 12.41
N PHE A 9 0.09 1.36 13.01
CA PHE A 9 -0.11 0.64 14.28
C PHE A 9 -0.66 -0.78 14.10
N GLY A 10 -0.82 -1.25 12.88
CA GLY A 10 -1.30 -2.57 12.54
C GLY A 10 -2.80 -2.81 12.79
N SER A 11 -3.58 -1.75 12.93
CA SER A 11 -5.04 -1.90 13.13
C SER A 11 -5.71 -2.49 11.89
N SER A 12 -5.28 -2.08 10.70
CA SER A 12 -5.76 -2.60 9.42
C SER A 12 -5.37 -4.06 9.21
N LEU A 13 -4.14 -4.46 9.56
CA LEU A 13 -3.72 -5.87 9.49
C LEU A 13 -4.63 -6.79 10.30
N ARG A 14 -5.08 -6.34 11.49
CA ARG A 14 -6.03 -7.10 12.31
C ARG A 14 -7.40 -7.16 11.66
N MET A 15 -7.86 -6.03 11.12
CA MET A 15 -9.12 -5.98 10.37
C MET A 15 -9.08 -6.95 9.19
N TRP A 16 -7.99 -6.99 8.41
CA TRP A 16 -7.83 -7.93 7.30
C TRP A 16 -7.83 -9.38 7.78
N GLN A 17 -7.18 -9.66 8.92
CA GLN A 17 -7.15 -10.99 9.51
C GLN A 17 -8.55 -11.47 9.89
N ASP A 18 -9.38 -10.60 10.44
CA ASP A 18 -10.76 -10.91 10.82
C ASP A 18 -11.65 -11.03 9.59
N PHE A 19 -11.46 -10.15 8.61
CA PHE A 19 -12.24 -10.13 7.39
C PHE A 19 -11.94 -11.32 6.47
N PHE A 20 -10.65 -11.74 6.40
CA PHE A 20 -10.19 -12.87 5.60
C PHE A 20 -9.68 -14.01 6.50
N PRO A 21 -10.56 -14.83 7.09
CA PRO A 21 -10.19 -15.79 8.13
C PRO A 21 -9.22 -16.91 7.68
N HIS A 22 -9.02 -17.06 6.37
CA HIS A 22 -8.11 -18.07 5.80
C HIS A 22 -6.89 -17.45 5.09
N ALA A 23 -6.76 -16.12 5.04
CA ALA A 23 -5.67 -15.48 4.35
C ALA A 23 -4.39 -15.45 5.21
N GLN A 24 -3.25 -15.56 4.53
CA GLN A 24 -1.97 -15.08 5.03
C GLN A 24 -1.93 -13.57 4.82
N ILE A 25 -1.65 -12.83 5.87
CA ILE A 25 -1.54 -11.37 5.83
C ILE A 25 -0.06 -10.99 5.95
N VAL A 26 0.42 -10.12 5.09
CA VAL A 26 1.77 -9.58 5.15
C VAL A 26 1.70 -8.06 5.28
N GLY A 27 2.39 -7.50 6.25
CA GLY A 27 2.53 -6.07 6.43
C GLY A 27 3.95 -5.63 6.11
N LEU A 28 4.10 -4.62 5.26
CA LEU A 28 5.37 -3.98 4.91
C LEU A 28 5.39 -2.55 5.45
N ASP A 29 6.40 -2.23 6.24
CA ASP A 29 6.62 -0.86 6.75
C ASP A 29 8.09 -0.65 7.11
N SER A 30 8.53 0.57 7.20
CA SER A 30 9.82 0.93 7.77
C SER A 30 9.86 0.78 9.29
N PHE A 31 8.70 0.76 9.94
CA PHE A 31 8.50 0.74 11.40
C PHE A 31 9.27 1.84 12.14
N LYS A 32 9.63 2.91 11.46
CA LYS A 32 10.29 4.08 12.05
C LYS A 32 9.30 5.09 12.63
N GLY A 33 8.01 4.79 12.53
CA GLY A 33 6.91 5.65 12.96
C GLY A 33 6.68 6.84 12.03
N VAL A 34 5.62 7.58 12.27
CA VAL A 34 5.30 8.81 11.54
C VAL A 34 6.05 9.96 12.19
N GLN A 35 7.06 10.50 11.51
CA GLN A 35 7.81 11.64 12.03
C GLN A 35 6.89 12.84 12.27
N GLY A 36 6.91 13.36 13.48
CA GLY A 36 6.15 14.56 13.86
C GLY A 36 4.71 14.32 14.28
N TYR A 37 4.17 13.10 14.15
CA TYR A 37 2.84 12.82 14.65
C TYR A 37 2.84 12.78 16.19
N MET A 38 1.95 13.53 16.81
CA MET A 38 1.75 13.53 18.26
C MET A 38 0.37 12.97 18.59
N CYS A 39 0.31 12.07 19.56
CA CYS A 39 -0.96 11.58 20.10
C CYS A 39 -1.81 12.72 20.62
N ARG A 40 -3.05 12.82 20.15
CA ARG A 40 -4.05 13.73 20.68
C ARG A 40 -4.99 12.98 21.62
N PRO A 41 -5.63 13.68 22.60
CA PRO A 41 -6.55 13.04 23.53
C PRO A 41 -7.73 12.32 22.85
N GLU A 42 -8.15 12.80 21.70
CA GLU A 42 -9.23 12.25 20.88
C GLU A 42 -8.86 11.03 20.05
N ASP A 43 -7.57 10.76 19.87
CA ASP A 43 -7.07 9.65 19.07
C ASP A 43 -7.23 8.33 19.86
N LYS A 44 -8.28 7.58 19.57
CA LYS A 44 -8.63 6.33 20.28
C LYS A 44 -7.52 5.29 20.29
N TRP A 45 -6.68 5.28 19.25
CA TRP A 45 -5.54 4.36 19.10
C TRP A 45 -4.30 4.80 19.89
N CYS A 46 -4.23 6.05 20.36
CA CYS A 46 -3.23 6.50 21.32
C CYS A 46 -3.45 5.96 22.75
N ASN A 47 -4.64 5.42 23.03
CA ASN A 47 -5.01 4.92 24.38
C ASN A 47 -4.37 3.57 24.75
N HIS A 48 -3.50 3.00 23.93
CA HIS A 48 -2.74 1.78 24.27
C HIS A 48 -1.53 2.10 25.17
N GLY A 49 -1.76 2.82 26.29
CA GLY A 49 -0.72 3.09 27.29
C GLY A 49 0.18 4.31 27.01
N ARG A 50 -0.15 5.12 26.02
CA ARG A 50 0.62 6.32 25.66
C ARG A 50 -0.05 7.57 26.18
N THR A 51 0.74 8.50 26.70
CA THR A 51 0.27 9.81 27.18
C THR A 51 0.05 10.78 26.03
N PRO A 52 -1.01 11.63 26.07
CA PRO A 52 -1.19 12.71 25.11
C PRO A 52 0.08 13.57 25.00
N GLY A 53 0.50 13.91 23.78
CA GLY A 53 1.71 14.66 23.51
C GLY A 53 2.97 13.80 23.33
N GLN A 54 2.91 12.48 23.53
CA GLN A 54 4.01 11.58 23.23
C GLN A 54 4.16 11.44 21.71
N ARG A 55 5.37 11.63 21.20
CA ARG A 55 5.65 11.38 19.78
C ARG A 55 5.55 9.88 19.49
N LEU A 56 4.90 9.56 18.39
CA LEU A 56 4.84 8.21 17.84
C LEU A 56 6.09 7.97 16.98
N THR A 57 7.21 7.84 17.65
CA THR A 57 8.45 7.40 17.02
C THR A 57 8.82 6.06 17.63
N PHE A 58 8.95 5.05 16.80
CA PHE A 58 9.69 3.86 17.20
C PHE A 58 11.17 4.18 16.95
N ASP A 59 12.02 3.97 17.94
CA ASP A 59 13.45 4.20 17.81
C ASP A 59 14.08 3.31 16.73
N ASN A 60 13.46 2.16 16.50
CA ASN A 60 13.82 1.21 15.44
C ASN A 60 12.66 0.22 15.19
N PRO A 61 12.70 -0.50 14.07
CA PRO A 61 11.70 -1.53 13.75
C PRO A 61 11.52 -2.60 14.82
N GLU A 62 12.61 -2.98 15.50
CA GLU A 62 12.62 -4.03 16.51
C GLU A 62 11.74 -3.66 17.72
N SER A 63 11.75 -2.40 18.13
CA SER A 63 10.89 -1.91 19.22
C SER A 63 9.41 -2.04 18.88
N PHE A 64 9.01 -1.75 17.63
CA PHE A 64 7.65 -1.97 17.17
C PHE A 64 7.29 -3.46 17.18
N LEU A 65 8.14 -4.29 16.61
CA LEU A 65 7.91 -5.73 16.52
C LEU A 65 7.81 -6.37 17.90
N GLN A 66 8.61 -5.91 18.85
CA GLN A 66 8.55 -6.38 20.23
C GLN A 66 7.23 -5.96 20.91
N GLU A 67 6.83 -4.70 20.77
CA GLU A 67 5.55 -4.20 21.30
C GLU A 67 4.37 -4.93 20.64
N TRP A 68 4.42 -5.13 19.33
CA TRP A 68 3.43 -5.91 18.58
C TRP A 68 3.29 -7.32 19.12
N ARG A 69 4.39 -8.02 19.34
CA ARG A 69 4.41 -9.39 19.87
C ARG A 69 3.95 -9.49 21.32
N SER A 70 4.31 -8.52 22.16
CA SER A 70 3.98 -8.53 23.60
C SER A 70 2.53 -8.18 23.90
N GLY A 71 1.90 -7.37 23.08
CA GLY A 71 0.49 -6.97 23.24
C GLY A 71 -0.53 -8.01 22.76
N HIS A 72 -0.08 -9.16 22.30
CA HIS A 72 -0.94 -10.18 21.69
C HIS A 72 -0.67 -11.53 22.33
N ASP A 73 -1.73 -12.12 22.86
CA ASP A 73 -1.71 -13.50 23.34
C ASP A 73 -1.29 -14.40 22.16
N ALA A 74 -0.13 -15.02 22.30
CA ALA A 74 0.54 -15.81 21.25
C ALA A 74 -0.27 -17.04 20.78
N SER A 75 -1.50 -17.19 21.26
CA SER A 75 -2.16 -18.49 21.23
C SER A 75 -2.91 -18.84 19.97
N SER A 76 -3.27 -17.94 19.05
CA SER A 76 -3.93 -18.44 17.83
C SER A 76 -4.07 -17.48 16.62
N ALA A 77 -4.25 -16.19 16.82
CA ALA A 77 -4.67 -15.31 15.73
C ALA A 77 -3.48 -14.74 14.91
N LEU A 78 -2.36 -14.42 15.55
CA LEU A 78 -1.23 -13.73 14.92
C LEU A 78 -0.34 -14.61 14.04
N SER A 79 -0.48 -15.92 14.05
CA SER A 79 0.33 -16.83 13.22
C SER A 79 0.17 -16.60 11.72
N ARG A 80 -0.87 -15.86 11.31
CA ARG A 80 -1.16 -15.56 9.90
C ARG A 80 -0.70 -14.17 9.47
N ILE A 81 -0.15 -13.35 10.39
CA ILE A 81 0.40 -12.04 10.07
C ILE A 81 1.92 -12.13 10.09
N GLN A 82 2.53 -11.77 8.97
CA GLN A 82 3.96 -11.60 8.82
C GLN A 82 4.28 -10.12 8.64
N LEU A 83 5.39 -9.67 9.23
CA LEU A 83 5.86 -8.29 9.09
C LEU A 83 7.20 -8.29 8.37
N VAL A 84 7.30 -7.48 7.33
CA VAL A 84 8.51 -7.24 6.54
C VAL A 84 8.95 -5.80 6.76
N VAL A 85 10.21 -5.62 7.11
CA VAL A 85 10.80 -4.29 7.30
C VAL A 85 11.31 -3.77 5.97
N GLY A 86 10.84 -2.60 5.55
CA GLY A 86 11.32 -1.96 4.32
C GLY A 86 10.87 -0.52 4.17
N ASN A 87 11.66 0.26 3.45
CA ASN A 87 11.36 1.64 3.14
C ASN A 87 10.83 1.74 1.70
N GLN A 88 9.54 1.95 1.55
CA GLN A 88 8.87 2.06 0.24
C GLN A 88 9.36 3.21 -0.64
N SER A 89 10.00 4.23 -0.05
CA SER A 89 10.57 5.37 -0.78
C SER A 89 11.98 5.11 -1.31
N ASP A 90 12.59 3.98 -0.93
CA ASP A 90 13.91 3.57 -1.38
C ASP A 90 13.80 2.39 -2.36
N SER A 91 14.04 2.67 -3.64
CA SER A 91 13.92 1.65 -4.69
C SER A 91 14.86 0.45 -4.51
N ALA A 92 16.07 0.67 -3.99
CA ALA A 92 17.02 -0.42 -3.75
C ALA A 92 16.57 -1.30 -2.57
N ASP A 93 16.01 -0.68 -1.53
CA ASP A 93 15.44 -1.43 -0.41
C ASP A 93 14.19 -2.21 -0.87
N MET A 94 13.36 -1.63 -1.72
CA MET A 94 12.19 -2.32 -2.28
C MET A 94 12.54 -3.50 -3.17
N GLU A 95 13.67 -3.50 -3.89
CA GLU A 95 14.16 -4.70 -4.61
C GLU A 95 14.45 -5.85 -3.65
N ARG A 96 15.08 -5.57 -2.52
CA ARG A 96 15.29 -6.56 -1.44
C ARG A 96 13.95 -7.03 -0.87
N VAL A 97 13.04 -6.09 -0.55
CA VAL A 97 11.71 -6.37 -0.01
C VAL A 97 10.91 -7.27 -0.95
N VAL A 98 10.89 -6.99 -2.25
CA VAL A 98 10.19 -7.84 -3.24
C VAL A 98 10.74 -9.28 -3.17
N SER A 99 12.06 -9.44 -3.05
CA SER A 99 12.67 -10.77 -2.91
C SER A 99 12.23 -11.49 -1.63
N GLU A 100 12.07 -10.77 -0.52
CA GLU A 100 11.56 -11.32 0.75
C GLU A 100 10.05 -11.65 0.68
N LEU A 101 9.30 -10.95 -0.17
CA LEU A 101 7.86 -11.20 -0.37
C LEU A 101 7.57 -12.40 -1.29
N LEU A 102 8.52 -12.82 -2.12
CA LEU A 102 8.33 -13.95 -3.06
C LEU A 102 7.81 -15.24 -2.41
N PRO A 103 8.25 -15.66 -1.21
CA PRO A 103 7.72 -16.86 -0.56
C PRO A 103 6.21 -16.78 -0.22
N PHE A 104 5.66 -15.58 -0.12
CA PHE A 104 4.25 -15.33 0.18
C PHE A 104 3.42 -15.05 -1.08
N SER A 105 4.09 -14.86 -2.23
CA SER A 105 3.43 -14.57 -3.51
C SER A 105 2.85 -15.84 -4.16
N PRO A 106 1.89 -15.73 -5.09
CA PRO A 106 1.26 -14.48 -5.48
C PRO A 106 0.24 -13.97 -4.45
N PHE A 107 0.08 -12.66 -4.37
CA PHE A 107 -0.92 -12.01 -3.54
C PHE A 107 -2.24 -11.85 -4.31
N ASP A 108 -3.37 -12.04 -3.64
CA ASP A 108 -4.69 -11.81 -4.24
C ASP A 108 -5.09 -10.34 -4.17
N ILE A 109 -4.64 -9.68 -3.09
CA ILE A 109 -4.86 -8.26 -2.83
C ILE A 109 -3.54 -7.64 -2.35
N ILE A 110 -3.19 -6.48 -2.90
CA ILE A 110 -2.13 -5.61 -2.39
C ILE A 110 -2.76 -4.25 -2.10
N ILE A 111 -2.55 -3.71 -0.89
CA ILE A 111 -3.01 -2.40 -0.46
C ILE A 111 -1.78 -1.51 -0.25
N GLU A 112 -1.72 -0.39 -0.94
CA GLU A 112 -0.70 0.64 -0.78
C GLU A 112 -1.32 1.81 -0.02
N ASP A 113 -0.98 1.88 1.27
CA ASP A 113 -1.45 2.86 2.25
C ASP A 113 -0.25 3.44 3.04
N GLY A 114 0.81 3.78 2.33
CA GLY A 114 2.08 4.13 2.96
C GLY A 114 2.35 5.64 3.04
N SER A 115 3.26 6.16 2.22
CA SER A 115 3.70 7.57 2.28
C SER A 115 2.72 8.54 1.63
N HIS A 116 1.83 8.07 0.79
CA HIS A 116 0.92 8.82 -0.08
C HIS A 116 1.62 9.78 -1.05
N LEU A 117 2.95 9.70 -1.19
CA LEU A 117 3.68 10.42 -2.24
C LEU A 117 3.37 9.81 -3.60
N ASN A 118 3.08 10.66 -4.59
CA ASN A 118 2.74 10.19 -5.94
C ASN A 118 3.83 9.31 -6.56
N GLY A 119 5.10 9.70 -6.35
CA GLY A 119 6.24 8.92 -6.83
C GLY A 119 6.35 7.55 -6.17
N ASP A 120 6.10 7.46 -4.87
CA ASP A 120 6.15 6.18 -4.14
C ASP A 120 5.01 5.27 -4.56
N GLN A 121 3.77 5.77 -4.59
CA GLN A 121 2.60 5.01 -5.05
C GLN A 121 2.81 4.40 -6.44
N GLN A 122 3.38 5.17 -7.36
CA GLN A 122 3.61 4.71 -8.73
C GLN A 122 4.76 3.71 -8.83
N ARG A 123 5.88 3.95 -8.14
CA ARG A 123 7.01 3.00 -8.10
C ARG A 123 6.63 1.69 -7.41
N ASN A 124 5.90 1.77 -6.29
CA ASN A 124 5.41 0.58 -5.59
C ASN A 124 4.46 -0.24 -6.47
N LEU A 125 3.55 0.42 -7.20
CA LEU A 125 2.71 -0.25 -8.18
C LEU A 125 3.56 -1.02 -9.21
N ALA A 126 4.62 -0.38 -9.74
CA ALA A 126 5.48 -1.03 -10.73
C ALA A 126 6.26 -2.22 -10.18
N GLN A 127 6.71 -2.15 -8.94
CA GLN A 127 7.52 -3.19 -8.29
C GLN A 127 6.67 -4.34 -7.74
N LEU A 128 5.44 -4.05 -7.25
CA LEU A 128 4.62 -5.05 -6.58
C LEU A 128 3.55 -5.68 -7.49
N LEU A 129 3.14 -5.02 -8.58
CA LEU A 129 2.19 -5.62 -9.52
C LEU A 129 2.66 -6.98 -10.10
N PRO A 130 3.97 -7.23 -10.36
CA PRO A 130 4.43 -8.54 -10.79
C PRO A 130 4.08 -9.69 -9.84
N ILE A 131 4.11 -9.46 -8.53
CA ILE A 131 3.84 -10.47 -7.50
C ILE A 131 2.35 -10.54 -7.09
N LEU A 132 1.48 -9.76 -7.73
CA LEU A 132 0.03 -9.89 -7.60
C LEU A 132 -0.47 -11.06 -8.47
N SER A 133 -1.47 -11.77 -8.03
CA SER A 133 -2.15 -12.84 -8.78
C SER A 133 -2.72 -12.32 -10.10
N PRO A 134 -2.75 -13.13 -11.16
CA PRO A 134 -3.53 -12.82 -12.36
C PRO A 134 -5.01 -12.64 -12.02
N GLY A 135 -5.56 -11.46 -12.30
CA GLY A 135 -6.92 -11.08 -11.90
C GLY A 135 -7.05 -10.54 -10.48
N GLY A 136 -5.96 -10.47 -9.73
CA GLY A 136 -5.91 -9.84 -8.41
C GLY A 136 -6.07 -8.32 -8.46
N THR A 137 -6.25 -7.73 -7.29
CA THR A 137 -6.49 -6.29 -7.13
C THR A 137 -5.36 -5.62 -6.36
N TYR A 138 -4.83 -4.53 -6.93
CA TYR A 138 -3.94 -3.60 -6.25
C TYR A 138 -4.74 -2.35 -5.90
N VAL A 139 -4.77 -1.99 -4.62
CA VAL A 139 -5.47 -0.81 -4.11
C VAL A 139 -4.42 0.27 -3.82
N ILE A 140 -4.63 1.47 -4.32
CA ILE A 140 -3.84 2.66 -3.95
C ILE A 140 -4.75 3.52 -3.09
N GLU A 141 -4.44 3.63 -1.80
CA GLU A 141 -5.20 4.45 -0.88
C GLU A 141 -4.72 5.92 -0.88
N ASP A 142 -5.57 6.78 -0.36
CA ASP A 142 -5.33 8.22 -0.19
C ASP A 142 -4.86 8.96 -1.45
N VAL A 143 -5.36 8.53 -2.63
CA VAL A 143 -5.07 9.20 -3.91
C VAL A 143 -5.57 10.65 -3.97
N HIS A 144 -6.36 11.10 -3.01
CA HIS A 144 -6.70 12.51 -2.84
C HIS A 144 -5.45 13.39 -2.60
N SER A 145 -4.34 12.83 -2.12
CA SER A 145 -3.01 13.46 -2.08
C SER A 145 -2.59 14.06 -3.42
N SER A 146 -3.05 13.47 -4.54
CA SER A 146 -2.85 14.00 -5.90
C SER A 146 -3.53 15.34 -6.17
N LEU A 147 -4.44 15.76 -5.31
CA LEU A 147 -5.24 16.99 -5.43
C LEU A 147 -4.81 18.07 -4.44
N GLU A 148 -3.81 17.80 -3.61
CA GLU A 148 -3.42 18.63 -2.48
C GLU A 148 -2.02 19.20 -2.62
N LEU A 149 -1.79 20.36 -1.97
CA LEU A 149 -0.46 20.93 -1.80
C LEU A 149 0.30 20.20 -0.68
N GLY A 150 1.62 20.11 -0.85
CA GLY A 150 2.50 19.54 0.19
C GLY A 150 3.00 18.14 -0.11
N TYR A 151 2.50 17.51 -1.17
CA TYR A 151 3.04 16.28 -1.72
C TYR A 151 4.08 16.55 -2.82
N ASP A 152 4.70 15.52 -3.34
CA ASP A 152 5.83 15.59 -4.29
C ASP A 152 5.46 16.13 -5.68
N ASP A 153 4.17 16.10 -6.04
CA ASP A 153 3.64 16.74 -7.25
C ASP A 153 2.64 17.85 -6.91
N PRO A 154 2.67 18.97 -7.64
CA PRO A 154 1.63 19.98 -7.47
C PRO A 154 0.27 19.46 -7.95
N PRO A 155 -0.83 19.88 -7.29
CA PRO A 155 -2.17 19.52 -7.71
C PRO A 155 -2.43 19.82 -9.20
N GLY A 156 -3.02 18.84 -9.89
CA GLY A 156 -3.31 18.95 -11.33
C GLY A 156 -2.13 18.68 -12.27
N SER A 157 -0.95 18.38 -11.73
CA SER A 157 0.16 17.86 -12.53
C SER A 157 -0.25 16.57 -13.24
N ALA A 158 0.24 16.38 -14.47
CA ALA A 158 0.04 15.15 -15.23
C ALA A 158 0.73 13.93 -14.59
N ASP A 159 1.67 14.15 -13.69
CA ASP A 159 2.45 13.11 -13.01
C ASP A 159 1.88 12.67 -11.66
N THR A 160 0.80 13.31 -11.17
CA THR A 160 0.11 12.83 -9.96
C THR A 160 -0.47 11.44 -10.19
N THR A 161 -0.49 10.60 -9.15
CA THR A 161 -0.97 9.22 -9.24
C THR A 161 -2.37 9.14 -9.87
N LEU A 162 -3.30 9.96 -9.39
CA LEU A 162 -4.67 9.98 -9.89
C LEU A 162 -4.71 10.30 -11.40
N ARG A 163 -3.96 11.30 -11.87
CA ARG A 163 -3.92 11.67 -13.29
C ARG A 163 -3.29 10.60 -14.16
N VAL A 164 -2.22 9.98 -13.70
CA VAL A 164 -1.53 8.90 -14.42
C VAL A 164 -2.44 7.69 -14.61
N VAL A 165 -3.16 7.26 -13.57
CA VAL A 165 -4.04 6.09 -13.67
C VAL A 165 -5.34 6.41 -14.41
N GLU A 166 -5.89 7.62 -14.28
CA GLU A 166 -7.03 8.09 -15.08
C GLU A 166 -6.69 8.13 -16.58
N HIS A 167 -5.52 8.67 -16.90
CA HIS A 167 -5.05 8.72 -18.31
C HIS A 167 -4.88 7.32 -18.88
N PHE A 168 -4.28 6.40 -18.10
CA PHE A 168 -4.19 4.99 -18.49
C PHE A 168 -5.58 4.39 -18.77
N ASN A 169 -6.54 4.64 -17.90
CA ASN A 169 -7.89 4.08 -18.07
C ASN A 169 -8.60 4.59 -19.32
N GLN A 170 -8.32 5.84 -19.74
CA GLN A 170 -8.91 6.45 -20.92
C GLN A 170 -8.21 6.04 -22.23
N THR A 171 -6.89 5.86 -22.20
CA THR A 171 -6.07 5.75 -23.42
C THR A 171 -5.32 4.43 -23.54
N GLY A 172 -5.17 3.67 -22.46
CA GLY A 172 -4.29 2.50 -22.37
C GLY A 172 -2.80 2.87 -22.28
N VAL A 173 -2.46 4.16 -22.24
CA VAL A 173 -1.09 4.66 -22.15
C VAL A 173 -0.79 5.11 -20.73
N LEU A 174 0.31 4.61 -20.17
CA LEU A 174 0.81 5.02 -18.86
C LEU A 174 2.17 5.70 -19.04
N HIS A 175 2.24 6.94 -18.62
CA HIS A 175 3.46 7.75 -18.64
C HIS A 175 3.51 8.60 -17.38
N SER A 176 4.67 8.65 -16.75
CA SER A 176 4.93 9.49 -15.57
C SER A 176 6.43 9.75 -15.46
N ARG A 177 6.81 10.90 -14.89
CA ARG A 177 8.20 11.22 -14.56
C ARG A 177 8.78 10.32 -13.46
N HIS A 178 7.91 9.69 -12.66
CA HIS A 178 8.30 8.82 -11.54
C HIS A 178 8.63 7.39 -11.96
N LEU A 179 8.34 7.04 -13.19
CA LEU A 179 8.54 5.70 -13.75
C LEU A 179 9.52 5.74 -14.92
N SER A 180 10.40 4.74 -14.96
CA SER A 180 11.17 4.48 -16.16
C SER A 180 10.25 4.04 -17.32
N ARG A 181 10.75 4.16 -18.54
CA ARG A 181 10.04 3.68 -19.73
C ARG A 181 9.73 2.17 -19.66
N ALA A 182 10.64 1.40 -19.08
CA ALA A 182 10.45 -0.05 -18.92
C ALA A 182 9.33 -0.38 -17.94
N GLU A 183 9.27 0.31 -16.80
CA GLU A 183 8.21 0.16 -15.79
C GLU A 183 6.86 0.58 -16.38
N SER A 184 6.78 1.74 -17.04
CA SER A 184 5.56 2.20 -17.70
C SER A 184 5.03 1.16 -18.69
N HIS A 185 5.89 0.61 -19.55
CA HIS A 185 5.51 -0.44 -20.49
C HIS A 185 5.10 -1.74 -19.80
N SER A 186 5.75 -2.12 -18.70
CA SER A 186 5.40 -3.31 -17.92
C SER A 186 4.00 -3.16 -17.32
N LEU A 187 3.72 -2.02 -16.69
CA LEU A 187 2.40 -1.70 -16.15
C LEU A 187 1.31 -1.72 -17.23
N GLN A 188 1.52 -1.04 -18.36
CA GLN A 188 0.57 -1.04 -19.49
C GLN A 188 0.21 -2.45 -19.96
N ARG A 189 1.19 -3.36 -20.00
CA ARG A 189 0.93 -4.75 -20.42
C ARG A 189 0.19 -5.55 -19.36
N SER A 190 0.43 -5.26 -18.08
CA SER A 190 -0.05 -6.07 -16.94
C SER A 190 -1.37 -5.58 -16.36
N MET A 191 -1.66 -4.29 -16.42
CA MET A 191 -2.90 -3.70 -15.92
C MET A 191 -4.05 -3.95 -16.89
N ARG A 192 -5.21 -4.37 -16.35
CA ARG A 192 -6.46 -4.55 -17.11
C ARG A 192 -7.33 -3.30 -17.07
N SER A 193 -7.57 -2.78 -15.88
CA SER A 193 -8.45 -1.63 -15.63
C SER A 193 -8.03 -0.93 -14.35
N VAL A 194 -8.41 0.33 -14.25
CA VAL A 194 -8.32 1.12 -13.02
C VAL A 194 -9.68 1.75 -12.77
N GLU A 195 -10.15 1.67 -11.53
CA GLU A 195 -11.36 2.35 -11.07
C GLU A 195 -10.97 3.21 -9.86
N CYS A 196 -11.23 4.51 -9.93
CA CYS A 196 -10.92 5.41 -8.83
C CYS A 196 -12.19 6.01 -8.24
N VAL A 197 -12.23 6.11 -6.92
CA VAL A 197 -13.28 6.78 -6.16
C VAL A 197 -12.63 7.83 -5.30
N VAL A 198 -13.04 9.10 -5.46
CA VAL A 198 -12.59 10.20 -4.61
C VAL A 198 -13.82 10.86 -4.01
N LEU A 199 -13.89 10.93 -2.70
CA LEU A 199 -15.03 11.42 -1.93
C LEU A 199 -14.66 12.68 -1.16
N GLY A 200 -15.65 13.55 -0.97
CA GLY A 200 -15.52 14.70 -0.08
C GLY A 200 -14.67 15.83 -0.62
N LEU A 201 -14.54 15.98 -1.95
CA LEU A 201 -13.81 17.08 -2.58
C LEU A 201 -14.33 18.48 -2.18
N ASP A 202 -15.57 18.56 -1.71
CA ASP A 202 -16.23 19.76 -1.17
C ASP A 202 -15.95 19.96 0.33
N ARG A 203 -15.20 19.09 0.96
CA ARG A 203 -14.95 19.07 2.41
C ARG A 203 -13.49 19.46 2.72
N PRO A 204 -13.21 19.86 3.99
CA PRO A 204 -11.84 20.04 4.43
C PRO A 204 -10.99 18.79 4.20
N MET A 205 -9.69 18.96 3.90
CA MET A 205 -8.71 17.93 3.55
C MET A 205 -8.81 16.66 4.42
N TYR A 206 -8.87 16.80 5.72
CA TYR A 206 -8.99 15.68 6.69
C TYR A 206 -10.31 14.87 6.62
N LYS A 207 -11.21 15.25 5.73
CA LYS A 207 -12.48 14.56 5.44
C LYS A 207 -12.56 14.07 3.99
N GLN A 208 -11.53 14.27 3.24
CA GLN A 208 -11.41 13.70 1.89
C GLN A 208 -10.88 12.28 2.01
N SER A 209 -11.26 11.44 1.08
CA SER A 209 -10.77 10.07 0.97
C SER A 209 -10.81 9.68 -0.49
N GLY A 210 -9.86 8.88 -0.91
CA GLY A 210 -9.85 8.40 -2.28
C GLY A 210 -9.00 7.16 -2.42
N ALA A 211 -9.48 6.23 -3.23
CA ALA A 211 -8.73 5.03 -3.57
C ALA A 211 -8.86 4.70 -5.06
N CYS A 212 -7.82 4.12 -5.63
CA CYS A 212 -7.84 3.54 -6.96
C CYS A 212 -7.63 2.02 -6.87
N PHE A 213 -8.45 1.29 -7.60
CA PHE A 213 -8.44 -0.17 -7.68
C PHE A 213 -7.88 -0.58 -9.03
N VAL A 214 -6.68 -1.11 -9.06
CA VAL A 214 -6.01 -1.60 -10.26
C VAL A 214 -6.20 -3.11 -10.36
N THR A 215 -6.82 -3.58 -11.43
CA THR A 215 -6.97 -5.01 -11.69
C THR A 215 -5.84 -5.48 -12.62
N LYS A 216 -5.14 -6.54 -12.23
CA LYS A 216 -4.14 -7.20 -13.08
C LYS A 216 -4.83 -8.05 -14.15
N LYS A 217 -4.27 -8.09 -15.36
CA LYS A 217 -4.75 -9.00 -16.43
C LYS A 217 -4.69 -10.44 -15.97
N ARG A 218 -5.68 -11.22 -16.35
CA ARG A 218 -5.60 -12.69 -16.27
C ARG A 218 -4.62 -13.19 -17.33
N GLU A 219 -3.82 -14.17 -16.99
CA GLU A 219 -3.07 -14.89 -18.02
C GLU A 219 -4.05 -15.47 -19.02
N LYS A 220 -3.75 -15.32 -20.32
CA LYS A 220 -4.48 -16.05 -21.35
C LYS A 220 -4.28 -17.51 -21.03
N GLY A 221 -5.33 -18.22 -20.66
CA GLY A 221 -5.27 -19.66 -20.42
C GLY A 221 -4.54 -20.32 -21.59
N GLY A 222 -3.39 -20.87 -21.32
CA GLY A 222 -2.76 -21.79 -22.25
C GLY A 222 -3.82 -22.87 -22.54
N GLY A 223 -4.24 -22.95 -23.79
CA GLY A 223 -5.25 -23.92 -24.20
C GLY A 223 -4.84 -25.28 -23.70
N GLY A 224 -5.50 -25.75 -22.64
CA GLY A 224 -5.37 -27.11 -22.19
C GLY A 224 -5.76 -27.98 -23.36
N ALA A 225 -4.79 -28.68 -23.93
CA ALA A 225 -5.09 -29.81 -24.78
C ALA A 225 -5.95 -30.75 -23.93
N ALA A 226 -7.21 -30.87 -24.30
CA ALA A 226 -8.05 -31.95 -23.79
C ALA A 226 -7.37 -33.25 -24.20
N PHE A 227 -6.99 -34.03 -23.21
CA PHE A 227 -6.74 -35.46 -23.38
C PHE A 227 -7.98 -36.25 -22.98
#